data_07c7036e3eaf6082bdbe1c05b01ac24c
#
_entry.id   07c7036e3eaf6082bdbe1c05b01ac24c
#
_cell.length_a   1.000
_cell.length_b   1.000
_cell.length_c   1.000
_cell.angle_alpha   90.00
_cell.angle_beta   90.00
_cell.angle_gamma   90.00
#
_symmetry.space_group_name_H-M   'P 1'
#
loop_
_entity.id
_entity.type
_entity.pdbx_description
1 polymer ?
#
loop_
_entity_poly.entity_id
_entity_poly.type
_entity_poly.pdbx_seq_one_letter_code
_entity_poly.pdbx_strand_id
1 'polypeptide(L)'
;MDEAMDMRFDMVAQGKALGELLPDMCRQVYDIAEKWKNMEAYDFVGTGFDYAAAWFGHAKVFEALGKYAMHINSEEWLHMNFFMRNVDKIGTIIVANTTNPA
;
A
#
# COMPACT_ATOMS: atom_id res chain seq x y z
N MET A 1 30.90 -3.49 -15.11
CA MET A 1 30.39 -2.50 -14.12
C MET A 1 30.07 -3.27 -12.85
N ASP A 2 30.41 -2.77 -11.69
CA ASP A 2 30.13 -3.52 -10.48
C ASP A 2 28.66 -3.46 -10.09
N GLU A 3 28.24 -4.33 -9.21
CA GLU A 3 26.87 -4.48 -8.76
C GLU A 3 26.33 -3.21 -8.11
N ALA A 4 27.15 -2.47 -7.37
CA ALA A 4 26.75 -1.23 -6.73
C ALA A 4 26.41 -0.14 -7.74
N MET A 5 27.16 -0.05 -8.83
CA MET A 5 26.87 0.90 -9.90
C MET A 5 25.60 0.54 -10.64
N ASP A 6 25.38 -0.76 -10.90
CA ASP A 6 24.16 -1.23 -11.55
C ASP A 6 22.94 -0.90 -10.71
N MET A 7 23.02 -1.08 -9.39
CA MET A 7 21.95 -0.69 -8.47
C MET A 7 21.67 0.81 -8.49
N ARG A 8 22.72 1.64 -8.58
CA ARG A 8 22.54 3.10 -8.68
C ARG A 8 21.78 3.49 -9.94
N PHE A 9 22.15 2.90 -11.08
CA PHE A 9 21.45 3.18 -12.33
C PHE A 9 20.00 2.75 -12.27
N ASP A 10 19.73 1.60 -11.69
CA ASP A 10 18.36 1.12 -11.50
C ASP A 10 17.55 2.06 -10.62
N MET A 11 18.11 2.53 -9.53
CA MET A 11 17.44 3.46 -8.62
C MET A 11 17.12 4.79 -9.31
N VAL A 12 18.05 5.31 -10.11
CA VAL A 12 17.83 6.54 -10.86
C VAL A 12 16.73 6.36 -11.90
N ALA A 13 16.74 5.24 -12.61
CA ALA A 13 15.72 4.93 -13.61
C ALA A 13 14.33 4.80 -12.96
N GLN A 14 14.23 4.13 -11.82
CA GLN A 14 12.99 3.98 -11.08
C GLN A 14 12.49 5.33 -10.57
N GLY A 15 13.39 6.16 -10.04
CA GLY A 15 13.02 7.50 -9.58
C GLY A 15 12.47 8.35 -10.71
N LYS A 16 13.07 8.28 -11.88
CA LYS A 16 12.59 9.01 -13.06
C LYS A 16 11.21 8.51 -13.50
N ALA A 17 11.02 7.19 -13.54
CA ALA A 17 9.75 6.59 -13.90
C ALA A 17 8.64 6.99 -12.91
N LEU A 18 8.93 6.99 -11.61
CA LEU A 18 8.01 7.47 -10.59
C LEU A 18 7.62 8.93 -10.80
N GLY A 19 8.60 9.78 -11.12
CA GLY A 19 8.34 11.18 -11.38
C GLY A 19 7.39 11.40 -12.55
N GLU A 20 7.51 10.58 -13.58
CA GLU A 20 6.62 10.64 -14.75
C GLU A 20 5.20 10.16 -14.43
N LEU A 21 5.05 9.21 -13.51
CA LEU A 21 3.76 8.65 -13.11
C LEU A 21 3.03 9.49 -12.07
N LEU A 22 3.75 10.31 -11.30
CA LEU A 22 3.18 11.04 -10.16
C LEU A 22 1.94 11.86 -10.48
N PRO A 23 1.87 12.63 -11.58
CA PRO A 23 0.67 13.43 -11.85
C PRO A 23 -0.60 12.59 -11.95
N ASP A 24 -0.54 11.46 -12.66
CA ASP A 24 -1.70 10.58 -12.82
C ASP A 24 -2.00 9.82 -11.54
N MET A 25 -0.97 9.35 -10.84
CA MET A 25 -1.12 8.67 -9.56
C MET A 25 -1.74 9.59 -8.51
N CYS A 26 -1.29 10.84 -8.43
CA CYS A 26 -1.85 11.80 -7.48
C CYS A 26 -3.33 12.02 -7.73
N ARG A 27 -3.76 12.09 -8.99
CA ARG A 27 -5.17 12.25 -9.33
C ARG A 27 -5.98 11.04 -8.89
N GLN A 28 -5.51 9.83 -9.20
CA GLN A 28 -6.19 8.58 -8.81
C GLN A 28 -6.28 8.44 -7.29
N VAL A 29 -5.18 8.73 -6.59
CA VAL A 29 -5.16 8.66 -5.13
C VAL A 29 -6.09 9.71 -4.51
N TYR A 30 -6.13 10.90 -5.08
CA TYR A 30 -7.05 11.94 -4.61
C TYR A 30 -8.51 11.49 -4.73
N ASP A 31 -8.87 10.91 -5.87
CA ASP A 31 -10.23 10.43 -6.09
C ASP A 31 -10.62 9.32 -5.09
N ILE A 32 -9.70 8.39 -4.83
CA ILE A 32 -9.91 7.35 -3.82
C ILE A 32 -10.02 7.96 -2.43
N ALA A 33 -9.15 8.91 -2.09
CA ALA A 33 -9.17 9.57 -0.79
C ALA A 33 -10.50 10.30 -0.55
N GLU A 34 -11.04 10.96 -1.57
CA GLU A 34 -12.35 11.61 -1.47
C GLU A 34 -13.47 10.61 -1.18
N LYS A 35 -13.43 9.44 -1.82
CA LYS A 35 -14.42 8.39 -1.58
C LYS A 35 -14.28 7.77 -0.19
N TRP A 36 -13.05 7.68 0.32
CA TRP A 36 -12.74 6.94 1.54
C TRP A 36 -12.52 7.80 2.78
N LYS A 37 -12.63 9.10 2.67
CA LYS A 37 -12.33 10.01 3.79
C LYS A 37 -13.20 9.79 5.03
N ASN A 38 -14.36 9.19 4.85
CA ASN A 38 -15.28 8.90 5.95
C ASN A 38 -15.25 7.44 6.42
N MET A 39 -14.33 6.63 5.92
CA MET A 39 -14.16 5.27 6.40
C MET A 39 -13.72 5.28 7.86
N GLU A 40 -14.17 4.27 8.62
CA GLU A 40 -13.84 4.17 10.04
C GLU A 40 -12.46 3.56 10.29
N ALA A 41 -12.04 2.67 9.39
CA ALA A 41 -10.77 1.97 9.51
C ALA A 41 -10.19 1.63 8.14
N TYR A 42 -8.91 1.26 8.14
CA TYR A 42 -8.20 0.91 6.91
C TYR A 42 -7.36 -0.34 7.12
N ASP A 43 -7.44 -1.27 6.17
CA ASP A 43 -6.60 -2.46 6.13
C ASP A 43 -5.54 -2.31 5.05
N PHE A 44 -4.31 -2.64 5.39
CA PHE A 44 -3.20 -2.72 4.43
C PHE A 44 -2.74 -4.17 4.34
N VAL A 45 -2.88 -4.77 3.19
CA VAL A 45 -2.66 -6.19 2.96
C VAL A 45 -1.44 -6.38 2.07
N GLY A 46 -0.53 -7.24 2.45
CA GLY A 46 0.66 -7.53 1.65
C GLY A 46 1.35 -8.81 2.09
N THR A 47 2.11 -9.42 1.19
CA THR A 47 2.86 -10.65 1.45
C THR A 47 4.31 -10.46 1.04
N GLY A 48 5.24 -11.10 1.73
CA GLY A 48 6.65 -10.99 1.45
C GLY A 48 7.16 -9.56 1.65
N PHE A 49 7.84 -9.01 0.66
CA PHE A 49 8.32 -7.63 0.71
C PHE A 49 7.18 -6.62 0.75
N ASP A 50 6.04 -6.96 0.19
CA ASP A 50 4.86 -6.08 0.20
C ASP A 50 4.25 -5.95 1.59
N TYR A 51 4.53 -6.88 2.49
CA TYR A 51 4.12 -6.80 3.89
C TYR A 51 4.75 -5.58 4.58
N ALA A 52 6.01 -5.29 4.28
CA ALA A 52 6.68 -4.10 4.82
C ALA A 52 6.02 -2.81 4.33
N ALA A 53 5.62 -2.75 3.06
CA ALA A 53 4.90 -1.61 2.51
C ALA A 53 3.51 -1.47 3.15
N ALA A 54 2.83 -2.57 3.39
CA ALA A 54 1.55 -2.57 4.08
C ALA A 54 1.69 -2.04 5.51
N TRP A 55 2.73 -2.46 6.23
CA TRP A 55 3.04 -1.95 7.56
C TRP A 55 3.25 -0.43 7.53
N PHE A 56 4.05 0.04 6.57
CA PHE A 56 4.33 1.47 6.42
C PHE A 56 3.05 2.26 6.17
N GLY A 57 2.17 1.74 5.31
CA GLY A 57 0.90 2.38 5.00
C GLY A 57 0.02 2.56 6.23
N HIS A 58 -0.14 1.50 7.03
CA HIS A 58 -0.98 1.60 8.23
C HIS A 58 -0.42 2.60 9.24
N ALA A 59 0.91 2.63 9.40
CA ALA A 59 1.55 3.58 10.31
C ALA A 59 1.29 5.03 9.87
N LYS A 60 1.28 5.29 8.58
CA LYS A 60 1.00 6.63 8.05
C LYS A 60 -0.44 7.07 8.29
N VAL A 61 -1.39 6.15 8.26
CA VAL A 61 -2.77 6.47 8.60
C VAL A 61 -2.89 6.89 10.07
N PHE A 62 -2.25 6.18 10.98
CA PHE A 62 -2.21 6.58 12.39
C PHE A 62 -1.59 7.97 12.56
N GLU A 63 -0.42 8.20 11.95
CA GLU A 63 0.32 9.45 12.09
C GLU A 63 -0.43 10.65 11.51
N ALA A 64 -1.02 10.48 10.34
CA ALA A 64 -1.60 11.60 9.60
C ALA A 64 -3.07 11.85 9.94
N LEU A 65 -3.85 10.80 10.20
CA LEU A 65 -5.29 10.91 10.36
C LEU A 65 -5.79 10.58 11.76
N GLY A 66 -4.99 9.89 12.55
CA GLY A 66 -5.44 9.42 13.86
C GLY A 66 -6.57 8.39 13.78
N LYS A 67 -6.78 7.78 12.62
CA LYS A 67 -7.78 6.74 12.43
C LYS A 67 -7.17 5.37 12.60
N TYR A 68 -7.98 4.40 12.93
CA TYR A 68 -7.53 3.02 13.08
C TYR A 68 -7.11 2.44 11.72
N ALA A 69 -5.98 1.77 11.71
CA ALA A 69 -5.50 1.03 10.55
C ALA A 69 -4.75 -0.20 11.02
N MET A 70 -4.73 -1.23 10.19
CA MET A 70 -3.96 -2.44 10.46
C MET A 70 -3.21 -2.87 9.21
N HIS A 71 -2.17 -3.65 9.42
CA HIS A 71 -1.46 -4.34 8.35
C HIS A 71 -1.60 -5.83 8.58
N ILE A 72 -1.74 -6.60 7.53
CA ILE A 72 -1.97 -8.03 7.65
C ILE A 72 -1.43 -8.76 6.42
N ASN A 73 -0.96 -9.97 6.65
CA ASN A 73 -0.56 -10.88 5.57
C ASN A 73 -1.80 -11.31 4.78
N SER A 74 -1.65 -11.45 3.47
CA SER A 74 -2.77 -11.76 2.59
C SER A 74 -3.49 -13.06 2.94
N GLU A 75 -2.77 -14.09 3.34
CA GLU A 75 -3.40 -15.35 3.76
C GLU A 75 -4.23 -15.17 5.03
N GLU A 76 -3.70 -14.48 6.01
CA GLU A 76 -4.42 -14.20 7.25
C GLU A 76 -5.64 -13.32 6.98
N TRP A 77 -5.49 -12.33 6.10
CA TRP A 77 -6.61 -11.48 5.73
C TRP A 77 -7.75 -12.27 5.11
N LEU A 78 -7.44 -13.20 4.22
CA LEU A 78 -8.45 -14.06 3.60
C LEU A 78 -9.19 -14.92 4.63
N HIS A 79 -8.48 -15.43 5.62
CA HIS A 79 -9.09 -16.30 6.63
C HIS A 79 -9.88 -15.52 7.69
N MET A 80 -9.33 -14.40 8.16
CA MET A 80 -9.89 -13.68 9.30
C MET A 80 -10.93 -12.64 8.87
N ASN A 81 -10.62 -11.89 7.82
CA ASN A 81 -11.51 -10.80 7.41
C ASN A 81 -12.74 -11.28 6.66
N PHE A 82 -12.78 -12.54 6.28
CA PHE A 82 -13.98 -13.17 5.74
C PHE A 82 -15.17 -13.02 6.70
N PHE A 83 -14.91 -13.04 8.00
CA PHE A 83 -15.94 -12.94 9.02
C PHE A 83 -16.26 -11.49 9.43
N MET A 84 -15.57 -10.52 8.83
CA MET A 84 -15.72 -9.12 9.19
C MET A 84 -17.12 -8.62 8.79
N ARG A 85 -17.73 -7.90 9.72
CA ARG A 85 -18.99 -7.18 9.48
C ARG A 85 -18.67 -5.70 9.18
N ASN A 86 -19.62 -5.00 8.58
CA ASN A 86 -19.48 -3.58 8.25
C ASN A 86 -18.31 -3.29 7.30
N VAL A 87 -18.11 -4.16 6.33
CA VAL A 87 -17.03 -4.02 5.34
C VAL A 87 -17.13 -2.72 4.53
N ASP A 88 -18.31 -2.16 4.42
CA ASP A 88 -18.58 -0.89 3.75
C ASP A 88 -17.93 0.31 4.45
N LYS A 89 -17.50 0.14 5.70
CA LYS A 89 -16.85 1.20 6.50
C LYS A 89 -15.35 1.05 6.57
N ILE A 90 -14.79 0.06 5.89
CA ILE A 90 -13.36 -0.25 5.92
C ILE A 90 -12.78 -0.12 4.53
N GLY A 91 -11.75 0.72 4.39
CA GLY A 91 -10.98 0.82 3.15
C GLY A 91 -9.87 -0.22 3.16
N THR A 92 -9.80 -1.06 2.12
CA THR A 92 -8.76 -2.09 2.02
C THR A 92 -7.82 -1.77 0.87
N ILE A 93 -6.53 -1.69 1.18
CA ILE A 93 -5.47 -1.43 0.22
C ILE A 93 -4.60 -2.69 0.13
N ILE A 94 -4.55 -3.29 -1.04
CA ILE A 94 -3.73 -4.46 -1.29
C ILE A 94 -2.47 -4.01 -2.02
N VAL A 95 -1.31 -4.26 -1.41
CA VAL A 95 -0.02 -4.00 -2.03
C VAL A 95 0.41 -5.27 -2.74
N ALA A 96 0.50 -5.22 -4.04
CA ALA A 96 0.84 -6.38 -4.85
C ALA A 96 1.92 -6.02 -5.87
N ASN A 97 3.04 -6.70 -5.78
CA ASN A 97 4.15 -6.57 -6.72
C ASN A 97 4.20 -7.83 -7.59
N THR A 98 4.22 -7.66 -8.90
CA THR A 98 4.22 -8.78 -9.84
C THR A 98 5.49 -9.63 -9.76
N THR A 99 6.56 -9.10 -9.19
CA THR A 99 7.82 -9.82 -8.99
C THR A 99 7.91 -10.51 -7.63
N ASN A 100 6.93 -10.32 -6.76
CA ASN A 100 6.90 -10.96 -5.45
C ASN A 100 6.49 -12.44 -5.62
N PRO A 101 7.32 -13.38 -5.17
CA PRO A 101 7.02 -14.80 -5.32
C PRO A 101 6.08 -15.31 -4.23
N ALA A 102 5.04 -14.64 -3.91
CA ALA A 102 4.12 -14.93 -2.82
C ALA A 102 3.65 -16.38 -2.76
#